data_65cdf82704113dc7e8947755d972b09c
#
_entry.id   65cdf82704113dc7e8947755d972b09c
#
_cell.length_a   1.000
_cell.length_b   1.000
_cell.length_c   1.000
_cell.angle_alpha   90.00
_cell.angle_beta   90.00
_cell.angle_gamma   90.00
#
_symmetry.space_group_name_H-M   'P 1'
#
loop_
_entity.id
_entity.type
_entity.pdbx_description
1 polymer ?
#
loop_
_entity_poly.entity_id
_entity_poly.type
_entity_poly.pdbx_seq_one_letter_code
_entity_poly.pdbx_strand_id
1 'polypeptide(L)' 'MYSLDCNYYTREFQTIDELLTDISLSGMDPNYLITYNGEVTGEMAIDLIQF' A
#
# COMPACT_ATOMS: atom_id res chain seq x y z
N MET A 1 -0.33 -10.75 4.31
CA MET A 1 -1.22 -9.61 4.08
C MET A 1 -0.42 -8.36 3.82
N TYR A 2 -0.85 -7.59 2.86
CA TYR A 2 -0.20 -6.32 2.51
C TYR A 2 -0.98 -5.17 3.11
N SER A 3 -0.27 -4.14 3.55
CA SER A 3 -0.88 -2.90 4.00
C SER A 3 0.10 -1.76 3.81
N LEU A 4 -0.32 -0.54 4.14
CA LEU A 4 0.53 0.64 4.05
C LEU A 4 1.00 1.05 5.43
N ASP A 5 2.25 1.48 5.50
CA ASP A 5 2.84 1.98 6.74
C ASP A 5 2.45 3.45 6.92
N CYS A 6 1.22 3.67 7.37
CA CYS A 6 0.71 5.00 7.65
C CYS A 6 -0.20 4.97 8.87
N ASN A 7 -0.39 6.14 9.48
CA ASN A 7 -1.07 6.21 10.77
C ASN A 7 -2.58 6.10 10.69
N TYR A 8 -3.17 6.42 9.57
CA TYR A 8 -4.62 6.51 9.43
C TYR A 8 -5.22 5.46 8.52
N TYR A 9 -4.39 4.63 7.91
CA TYR A 9 -4.85 3.62 6.95
C TYR A 9 -4.49 2.25 7.50
N THR A 10 -5.51 1.49 7.86
CA THR A 10 -5.30 0.21 8.54
C THR A 10 -5.83 -0.99 7.76
N ARG A 11 -6.25 -0.81 6.52
CA ARG A 11 -6.78 -1.90 5.72
C ARG A 11 -5.68 -2.83 5.26
N GLU A 12 -6.02 -4.12 5.20
CA GLU A 12 -5.09 -5.14 4.75
C GLU A 12 -5.63 -5.81 3.50
N PHE A 13 -4.71 -6.27 2.65
CA PHE A 13 -5.05 -6.88 1.37
C PHE A 13 -4.28 -8.17 1.19
N GLN A 14 -4.87 -9.12 0.48
CA GLN A 14 -4.23 -10.41 0.22
C GLN A 14 -3.18 -10.32 -0.88
N THR A 15 -3.37 -9.41 -1.83
CA THR A 15 -2.44 -9.22 -2.93
C THR A 15 -2.05 -7.77 -3.06
N ILE A 16 -0.89 -7.54 -3.69
CA ILE A 16 -0.41 -6.18 -3.94
C ILE A 16 -1.34 -5.46 -4.92
N ASP A 17 -1.92 -6.17 -5.87
CA ASP A 17 -2.85 -5.59 -6.84
C ASP A 17 -4.07 -5.01 -6.15
N GLU A 18 -4.60 -5.70 -5.15
CA GLU A 18 -5.74 -5.20 -4.38
C GLU A 18 -5.39 -3.93 -3.65
N LEU A 19 -4.20 -3.88 -3.05
CA LEU A 19 -3.74 -2.71 -2.33
C LEU A 19 -3.61 -1.51 -3.25
N LEU A 20 -2.97 -1.69 -4.40
CA LEU A 20 -2.76 -0.61 -5.36
C LEU A 20 -4.09 -0.11 -5.94
N THR A 21 -5.01 -1.03 -6.21
CA THR A 21 -6.34 -0.68 -6.70
C THR A 21 -7.09 0.16 -5.67
N ASP A 22 -7.02 -0.22 -4.42
CA ASP A 22 -7.71 0.51 -3.36
C ASP A 22 -7.16 1.93 -3.22
N ILE A 23 -5.85 2.09 -3.28
CA ILE A 23 -5.23 3.42 -3.23
C ILE A 23 -5.73 4.29 -4.39
N SER A 24 -5.78 3.72 -5.57
CA SER A 24 -6.22 4.41 -6.78
C SER A 24 -7.67 4.87 -6.66
N LEU A 25 -8.53 4.01 -6.13
CA LEU A 25 -9.95 4.31 -6.01
C LEU A 25 -10.24 5.29 -4.88
N SER A 26 -9.50 5.21 -3.79
CA SER A 26 -9.73 6.07 -2.63
C SER A 26 -9.08 7.45 -2.76
N GLY A 27 -8.18 7.62 -3.72
CA GLY A 27 -7.45 8.87 -3.88
C GLY A 27 -6.44 9.13 -2.76
N MET A 28 -6.03 8.08 -2.08
CA MET A 28 -5.09 8.18 -1.00
C MET A 28 -3.68 8.51 -1.50
N ASP A 29 -2.90 9.22 -0.68
CA ASP A 29 -1.50 9.52 -0.99
C ASP A 29 -0.71 8.21 -1.05
N PRO A 30 -0.08 7.88 -2.18
CA PRO A 30 0.67 6.62 -2.30
C PRO A 30 2.11 6.71 -1.77
N ASN A 31 2.51 7.83 -1.16
CA ASN A 31 3.87 8.03 -0.66
C ASN A 31 4.10 7.33 0.67
N TYR A 32 3.71 6.06 0.77
CA TYR A 32 3.92 5.27 1.97
C TYR A 32 4.56 3.95 1.61
N LEU A 33 5.35 3.43 2.55
CA LEU A 33 5.98 2.12 2.37
C LEU A 33 4.93 1.02 2.48
N ILE A 34 5.11 0.00 1.66
CA ILE A 34 4.25 -1.18 1.69
C ILE A 34 4.80 -2.13 2.75
N THR A 35 3.90 -2.67 3.55
CA THR A 35 4.26 -3.68 4.54
C THR A 35 3.68 -5.02 4.15
N TYR A 36 4.34 -6.09 4.57
CA TYR A 36 3.89 -7.45 4.38
C TYR A 36 4.00 -8.19 5.69
N ASN A 37 2.87 -8.65 6.21
CA ASN A 37 2.78 -9.33 7.51
C ASN A 37 3.40 -8.49 8.64
N GLY A 38 3.24 -7.18 8.55
CA GLY A 38 3.73 -6.27 9.56
C GLY A 38 5.18 -5.82 9.38
N GLU A 39 5.84 -6.30 8.34
CA GLU A 39 7.24 -5.92 8.07
C GLU A 39 7.32 -5.04 6.83
N VAL A 40 8.12 -3.99 6.89
CA VAL A 40 8.33 -3.08 5.77
C VAL A 40 9.07 -3.79 4.66
N THR A 41 8.53 -3.75 3.43
CA THR A 41 9.14 -4.41 2.29
C THR A 41 10.27 -3.62 1.66
N GLY A 42 10.33 -2.33 1.95
CA GLY A 42 11.31 -1.43 1.34
C GLY A 42 10.82 -0.79 0.05
N GLU A 43 9.61 -1.10 -0.38
CA GLU A 43 9.03 -0.51 -1.58
C GLU A 43 7.91 0.45 -1.20
N MET A 44 7.84 1.57 -1.93
CA MET A 44 6.77 2.52 -1.74
C MET A 44 5.66 2.25 -2.74
N ALA A 45 4.42 2.47 -2.31
CA ALA A 45 3.26 2.23 -3.16
C ALA A 45 3.34 3.06 -4.45
N ILE A 46 3.85 4.28 -4.37
CA ILE A 46 3.94 5.17 -5.52
C ILE A 46 4.85 4.57 -6.62
N ASP A 47 5.87 3.84 -6.23
CA ASP A 47 6.79 3.24 -7.19
C ASP A 47 6.12 2.15 -8.00
N LEU A 48 5.11 1.50 -7.44
CA LEU A 48 4.39 0.43 -8.11
C LEU A 48 3.18 0.94 -8.90
N ILE A 49 2.61 2.06 -8.50
CA ILE A 49 1.48 2.68 -9.19
C ILE A 49 1.93 3.46 -10.42
N GLN A 50 3.10 4.06 -10.36
CA GLN A 50 3.59 4.95 -11.40
C GLN A 50 3.99 4.16 -12.65
N PHE A 51 3.46 4.56 -13.76
CA PHE A 51 3.74 3.89 -15.05
C PHE A 51 4.67 4.71 -15.92
#